data_c801fe7a788c4bc9a73e55ee0ded70fd
#
_entry.id   c801fe7a788c4bc9a73e55ee0ded70fd
#
_cell.length_a   1.000
_cell.length_b   1.000
_cell.length_c   1.000
_cell.angle_alpha   90.00
_cell.angle_beta   90.00
_cell.angle_gamma   90.00
#
_symmetry.space_group_name_H-M   'P 1'
#
loop_
_entity.id
_entity.type
_entity.pdbx_description
1 polymer ?
#
loop_
_entity_poly.entity_id
_entity_poly.type
_entity_poly.pdbx_seq_one_letter_code
_entity_poly.pdbx_strand_id
1 'polypeptide(L)'
;MKISNVVNIDDMAVAARRYLPRIAFDYIDGGVDGEAALARNRQAFDRYKLLPRYLVDIEKRSQATRLFGHDYAAPFGICPMGIAGFFRPGADLMLARAAARFGVPYVMSSASCDSIDAAMEQAPQTTWFQIYGTRDTNITMDLIRRAKALDVRVLMLTIDTPVMAKRERNMRNGFRRPMKMTPSVILQGLSRPAWTLRYLAKGGIPMMENWRPYAGEGATANDVADLFGTETPAPAQTWDVLKLVRKAWPGPLVVKGVLHPDDALKCLEMGADGLVVSNHGGRQLDSAPAPMDMLPVIADAVGGRMELLIDSGFRRGSDIAKALCLGAKAALFGRPAMFGVAAGGEAGACKVLDIFRQEFSLVMGQMGWTEVGQAGPDCLLDLANPLAPARHDDPVS
;
A
#
# COMPACT_ATOMS: atom_id res chain seq x y z
N MET A 1 22.74 -2.11 -11.15
CA MET A 1 22.48 -0.68 -11.39
C MET A 1 22.67 0.04 -10.05
N LYS A 2 23.37 1.16 -10.03
CA LYS A 2 23.46 1.99 -8.80
C LYS A 2 22.12 2.69 -8.59
N ILE A 3 21.70 2.88 -7.34
CA ILE A 3 20.42 3.55 -6.99
C ILE A 3 20.39 4.99 -7.52
N SER A 4 21.55 5.67 -7.59
CA SER A 4 21.69 7.01 -8.18
C SER A 4 21.29 7.08 -9.66
N ASN A 5 21.38 5.98 -10.40
CA ASN A 5 21.07 5.91 -11.83
C ASN A 5 19.61 5.49 -12.12
N VAL A 6 18.83 5.28 -11.09
CA VAL A 6 17.39 4.97 -11.22
C VAL A 6 16.66 6.28 -11.47
N VAL A 7 15.90 6.35 -12.56
CA VAL A 7 15.15 7.56 -12.94
C VAL A 7 13.63 7.40 -12.84
N ASN A 8 13.13 6.15 -12.79
CA ASN A 8 11.71 5.83 -12.67
C ASN A 8 11.48 4.55 -11.87
N ILE A 9 10.22 4.20 -11.63
CA ILE A 9 9.86 3.01 -10.84
C ILE A 9 10.18 1.69 -11.57
N ASP A 10 10.14 1.67 -12.89
CA ASP A 10 10.46 0.46 -13.67
C ASP A 10 11.96 0.14 -13.59
N ASP A 11 12.83 1.16 -13.61
CA ASP A 11 14.26 1.00 -13.33
C ASP A 11 14.48 0.44 -11.91
N MET A 12 13.70 0.90 -10.93
CA MET A 12 13.80 0.41 -9.56
C MET A 12 13.38 -1.08 -9.48
N ALA A 13 12.35 -1.49 -10.23
CA ALA A 13 11.96 -2.89 -10.33
C ALA A 13 13.09 -3.75 -10.94
N VAL A 14 13.76 -3.24 -11.98
CA VAL A 14 14.94 -3.92 -12.58
C VAL A 14 16.07 -4.03 -11.56
N ALA A 15 16.34 -2.97 -10.77
CA ALA A 15 17.35 -3.01 -9.72
C ALA A 15 17.01 -4.04 -8.63
N ALA A 16 15.76 -4.10 -8.18
CA ALA A 16 15.27 -5.09 -7.23
C ALA A 16 15.40 -6.52 -7.78
N ARG A 17 15.03 -6.76 -9.04
CA ARG A 17 15.16 -8.07 -9.73
C ARG A 17 16.61 -8.54 -9.80
N ARG A 18 17.56 -7.63 -9.97
CA ARG A 18 19.00 -7.96 -9.97
C ARG A 18 19.53 -8.30 -8.58
N TYR A 19 18.95 -7.75 -7.54
CA TYR A 19 19.36 -7.98 -6.16
C TYR A 19 18.72 -9.23 -5.56
N LEU A 20 17.42 -9.44 -5.78
CA LEU A 20 16.64 -10.52 -5.18
C LEU A 20 16.78 -11.85 -5.95
N PRO A 21 16.77 -13.02 -5.27
CA PRO A 21 16.51 -14.28 -5.92
C PRO A 21 15.08 -14.28 -6.50
N ARG A 22 14.88 -15.12 -7.53
CA ARG A 22 13.61 -15.17 -8.25
C ARG A 22 12.41 -15.42 -7.34
N ILE A 23 12.55 -16.34 -6.39
CA ILE A 23 11.50 -16.65 -5.40
C ILE A 23 11.04 -15.40 -4.61
N ALA A 24 11.95 -14.52 -4.23
CA ALA A 24 11.66 -13.29 -3.51
C ALA A 24 11.11 -12.20 -4.44
N PHE A 25 11.72 -12.02 -5.62
CA PHE A 25 11.24 -11.02 -6.58
C PHE A 25 9.83 -11.33 -7.07
N ASP A 26 9.56 -12.59 -7.45
CA ASP A 26 8.24 -13.01 -7.95
C ASP A 26 7.15 -12.88 -6.88
N TYR A 27 7.49 -12.98 -5.59
CA TYR A 27 6.53 -12.72 -4.52
C TYR A 27 6.09 -11.25 -4.49
N ILE A 28 7.02 -10.30 -4.65
CA ILE A 28 6.69 -8.86 -4.69
C ILE A 28 5.92 -8.53 -5.97
N ASP A 29 6.46 -8.94 -7.10
CA ASP A 29 6.01 -8.53 -8.43
C ASP A 29 4.72 -9.24 -8.85
N GLY A 30 4.53 -10.49 -8.42
CA GLY A 30 3.44 -11.36 -8.84
C GLY A 30 2.06 -10.97 -8.33
N GLY A 31 1.05 -11.54 -8.99
CA GLY A 31 -0.37 -11.44 -8.68
C GLY A 31 -0.99 -12.80 -8.35
N VAL A 32 -2.30 -12.89 -8.48
CA VAL A 32 -3.11 -14.10 -8.30
C VAL A 32 -3.43 -14.73 -9.67
N ASP A 33 -3.63 -16.01 -9.71
CA ASP A 33 -4.02 -16.81 -10.88
C ASP A 33 -3.20 -16.46 -12.15
N GLY A 34 -3.87 -16.01 -13.21
CA GLY A 34 -3.28 -15.59 -14.49
C GLY A 34 -2.70 -14.18 -14.51
N GLU A 35 -2.80 -13.43 -13.41
CA GLU A 35 -2.28 -12.07 -13.24
C GLU A 35 -2.94 -11.00 -14.14
N ALA A 36 -4.17 -11.26 -14.64
CA ALA A 36 -4.91 -10.31 -15.46
C ALA A 36 -5.23 -9.02 -14.69
N ALA A 37 -5.50 -9.12 -13.37
CA ALA A 37 -5.71 -7.95 -12.52
C ALA A 37 -4.48 -7.03 -12.44
N LEU A 38 -3.25 -7.58 -12.51
CA LEU A 38 -2.04 -6.75 -12.56
C LEU A 38 -2.00 -5.85 -13.80
N ALA A 39 -2.29 -6.43 -14.97
CA ALA A 39 -2.33 -5.69 -16.23
C ALA A 39 -3.46 -4.65 -16.20
N ARG A 40 -4.66 -5.06 -15.78
CA ARG A 40 -5.84 -4.18 -15.65
C ARG A 40 -5.59 -3.00 -14.74
N ASN A 41 -4.94 -3.20 -13.58
CA ASN A 41 -4.59 -2.13 -12.66
C ASN A 41 -3.66 -1.08 -13.29
N ARG A 42 -2.82 -1.46 -14.26
CA ARG A 42 -1.98 -0.50 -15.00
C ARG A 42 -2.76 0.18 -16.13
N GLN A 43 -3.52 -0.60 -16.90
CA GLN A 43 -4.29 -0.11 -18.05
C GLN A 43 -5.41 0.86 -17.65
N ALA A 44 -6.00 0.70 -16.47
CA ALA A 44 -7.06 1.59 -15.99
C ALA A 44 -6.65 3.07 -15.93
N PHE A 45 -5.36 3.36 -15.68
CA PHE A 45 -4.86 4.74 -15.74
C PHE A 45 -4.88 5.32 -17.16
N ASP A 46 -4.80 4.50 -18.22
CA ASP A 46 -4.77 4.96 -19.60
C ASP A 46 -6.13 5.46 -20.10
N ARG A 47 -7.20 5.07 -19.42
CA ARG A 47 -8.55 5.57 -19.66
C ARG A 47 -8.65 7.08 -19.46
N TYR A 48 -7.95 7.62 -18.49
CA TYR A 48 -8.03 9.02 -18.10
C TYR A 48 -6.84 9.81 -18.65
N LYS A 49 -7.12 10.97 -19.28
CA LYS A 49 -6.09 11.93 -19.72
C LYS A 49 -6.22 13.21 -18.94
N LEU A 50 -5.10 13.75 -18.48
CA LEU A 50 -5.04 15.04 -17.81
C LEU A 50 -5.21 16.16 -18.85
N LEU A 51 -6.04 17.15 -18.55
CA LEU A 51 -6.30 18.32 -19.38
C LEU A 51 -5.50 19.51 -18.81
N PRO A 52 -4.34 19.85 -19.40
CA PRO A 52 -3.49 20.89 -18.86
C PRO A 52 -4.07 22.28 -19.05
N ARG A 53 -3.80 23.20 -18.10
CA ARG A 53 -4.09 24.61 -18.19
C ARG A 53 -2.77 25.40 -18.16
N TYR A 54 -2.61 26.32 -19.09
CA TYR A 54 -1.39 27.09 -19.24
C TYR A 54 -1.59 28.56 -18.85
N LEU A 55 -0.49 29.34 -18.81
CA LEU A 55 -0.46 30.77 -18.44
C LEU A 55 -0.89 31.03 -16.99
N VAL A 56 -0.64 30.05 -16.11
CA VAL A 56 -0.83 30.14 -14.67
C VAL A 56 0.55 30.27 -14.00
N ASP A 57 0.68 31.19 -13.04
CA ASP A 57 1.89 31.28 -12.23
C ASP A 57 1.99 30.06 -11.31
N ILE A 58 2.98 29.22 -11.55
CA ILE A 58 3.22 27.97 -10.84
C ILE A 58 4.54 27.99 -10.06
N GLU A 59 5.14 29.16 -9.85
CA GLU A 59 6.44 29.27 -9.17
C GLU A 59 6.38 28.70 -7.76
N LYS A 60 5.31 28.98 -7.04
CA LYS A 60 5.07 28.46 -5.68
C LYS A 60 4.03 27.35 -5.71
N ARG A 61 4.49 26.08 -5.75
CA ARG A 61 3.64 24.89 -5.70
C ARG A 61 3.81 24.15 -4.40
N SER A 62 2.71 23.68 -3.79
CA SER A 62 2.71 22.86 -2.59
C SER A 62 1.99 21.54 -2.85
N GLN A 63 2.65 20.44 -2.49
CA GLN A 63 2.04 19.10 -2.48
C GLN A 63 1.39 18.77 -1.13
N ALA A 64 1.43 19.69 -0.16
CA ALA A 64 0.89 19.46 1.17
C ALA A 64 -0.58 19.03 1.12
N THR A 65 -0.91 18.05 1.94
CA THR A 65 -2.26 17.51 2.08
C THR A 65 -2.57 17.22 3.53
N ARG A 66 -3.86 17.14 3.86
CA ARG A 66 -4.33 16.77 5.21
C ARG A 66 -5.14 15.48 5.11
N LEU A 67 -4.76 14.48 5.92
CA LEU A 67 -5.42 13.18 5.97
C LEU A 67 -5.77 12.87 7.43
N PHE A 68 -7.03 12.57 7.69
CA PHE A 68 -7.52 12.20 9.03
C PHE A 68 -7.09 13.19 10.12
N GLY A 69 -7.12 14.49 9.80
CA GLY A 69 -6.74 15.56 10.73
C GLY A 69 -5.24 15.82 10.88
N HIS A 70 -4.37 15.10 10.17
CA HIS A 70 -2.91 15.26 10.22
C HIS A 70 -2.36 15.80 8.90
N ASP A 71 -1.35 16.67 8.99
CA ASP A 71 -0.70 17.25 7.82
C ASP A 71 0.43 16.36 7.29
N TYR A 72 0.50 16.23 5.97
CA TYR A 72 1.52 15.48 5.24
C TYR A 72 2.08 16.29 4.09
N ALA A 73 3.34 16.03 3.71
CA ALA A 73 4.06 16.80 2.71
C ALA A 73 3.62 16.49 1.26
N ALA A 74 2.91 15.38 1.03
CA ALA A 74 2.42 14.99 -0.30
C ALA A 74 1.22 14.04 -0.20
N PRO A 75 0.35 13.99 -1.24
CA PRO A 75 -0.87 13.18 -1.28
C PRO A 75 -0.57 11.73 -1.69
N PHE A 76 0.47 11.14 -1.10
CA PHE A 76 0.79 9.74 -1.31
C PHE A 76 1.52 9.15 -0.10
N GLY A 77 1.52 7.83 -0.01
CA GLY A 77 2.16 7.10 1.07
C GLY A 77 2.51 5.66 0.72
N ILE A 78 3.10 4.96 1.68
CA ILE A 78 3.51 3.58 1.55
C ILE A 78 2.41 2.66 2.08
N CYS A 79 1.91 1.77 1.21
CA CYS A 79 0.87 0.77 1.49
C CYS A 79 1.36 -0.30 2.48
N PRO A 80 0.49 -0.94 3.27
CA PRO A 80 0.90 -2.04 4.14
C PRO A 80 1.39 -3.24 3.33
N MET A 81 2.52 -3.79 3.75
CA MET A 81 3.16 -4.93 3.10
C MET A 81 3.71 -5.89 4.17
N GLY A 82 3.30 -7.16 4.09
CA GLY A 82 3.81 -8.19 5.00
C GLY A 82 5.20 -8.68 4.60
N ILE A 83 5.92 -9.25 5.58
CA ILE A 83 7.21 -9.96 5.43
C ILE A 83 8.31 -9.16 4.69
N ALA A 84 8.34 -7.84 4.84
CA ALA A 84 9.33 -6.99 4.16
C ALA A 84 10.78 -7.39 4.51
N GLY A 85 11.03 -7.88 5.72
CA GLY A 85 12.32 -8.41 6.16
C GLY A 85 12.86 -9.58 5.34
N PHE A 86 12.01 -10.32 4.63
CA PHE A 86 12.43 -11.38 3.70
C PHE A 86 13.20 -10.82 2.50
N PHE A 87 12.84 -9.64 2.04
CA PHE A 87 13.51 -9.00 0.89
C PHE A 87 14.77 -8.26 1.32
N ARG A 88 14.70 -7.63 2.49
CA ARG A 88 15.85 -7.02 3.15
C ARG A 88 15.62 -6.97 4.66
N PRO A 89 16.52 -7.52 5.48
CA PRO A 89 16.40 -7.41 6.92
C PRO A 89 16.28 -5.96 7.40
N GLY A 90 15.32 -5.67 8.30
CA GLY A 90 15.01 -4.32 8.79
C GLY A 90 14.29 -3.43 7.78
N ALA A 91 13.68 -4.01 6.74
CA ALA A 91 13.01 -3.25 5.68
C ALA A 91 11.84 -2.40 6.18
N ASP A 92 11.06 -2.90 7.14
CA ASP A 92 9.92 -2.16 7.69
C ASP A 92 10.38 -0.85 8.36
N LEU A 93 11.45 -0.90 9.15
CA LEU A 93 12.03 0.29 9.79
C LEU A 93 12.69 1.23 8.79
N MET A 94 13.31 0.70 7.72
CA MET A 94 13.85 1.53 6.63
C MET A 94 12.74 2.27 5.89
N LEU A 95 11.58 1.63 5.67
CA LEU A 95 10.39 2.25 5.06
C LEU A 95 9.80 3.32 5.98
N ALA A 96 9.70 3.05 7.28
CA ALA A 96 9.22 4.01 8.28
C ALA A 96 10.08 5.28 8.30
N ARG A 97 11.42 5.14 8.39
CA ARG A 97 12.34 6.29 8.35
C ARG A 97 12.29 7.05 7.02
N ALA A 98 12.21 6.34 5.89
CA ALA A 98 12.07 6.99 4.58
C ALA A 98 10.77 7.81 4.52
N ALA A 99 9.66 7.26 4.97
CA ALA A 99 8.38 7.96 5.03
C ALA A 99 8.43 9.19 5.95
N ALA A 100 9.03 9.06 7.13
CA ALA A 100 9.23 10.17 8.06
C ALA A 100 10.05 11.29 7.43
N ARG A 101 11.15 10.94 6.75
CA ARG A 101 12.02 11.91 6.05
C ARG A 101 11.28 12.69 4.96
N PHE A 102 10.31 12.07 4.30
CA PHE A 102 9.51 12.69 3.25
C PHE A 102 8.21 13.31 3.78
N GLY A 103 7.88 13.13 5.06
CA GLY A 103 6.65 13.61 5.67
C GLY A 103 5.39 12.98 5.06
N VAL A 104 5.43 11.69 4.69
CA VAL A 104 4.33 10.96 4.07
C VAL A 104 3.91 9.76 4.91
N PRO A 105 2.66 9.26 4.79
CA PRO A 105 2.23 8.10 5.55
C PRO A 105 3.01 6.82 5.20
N TYR A 106 3.36 6.03 6.21
CA TYR A 106 3.76 4.63 6.10
C TYR A 106 2.76 3.77 6.87
N VAL A 107 2.07 2.89 6.16
CA VAL A 107 1.17 1.95 6.80
C VAL A 107 1.94 0.66 7.08
N MET A 108 2.28 0.43 8.35
CA MET A 108 2.95 -0.80 8.77
C MET A 108 1.95 -1.94 8.87
N SER A 109 2.24 -3.07 8.25
CA SER A 109 1.39 -4.26 8.36
C SER A 109 1.58 -4.98 9.69
N SER A 110 0.52 -5.55 10.25
CA SER A 110 0.67 -6.49 11.39
C SER A 110 1.52 -7.71 11.02
N ALA A 111 1.60 -8.07 9.72
CA ALA A 111 2.47 -9.13 9.20
C ALA A 111 3.91 -8.66 8.88
N SER A 112 4.33 -7.50 9.38
CA SER A 112 5.70 -6.98 9.24
C SER A 112 6.70 -7.80 10.04
N CYS A 113 7.96 -7.77 9.62
CA CYS A 113 9.05 -8.49 10.30
C CYS A 113 9.64 -7.71 11.48
N ASP A 114 9.56 -6.38 11.45
CA ASP A 114 9.87 -5.54 12.59
C ASP A 114 8.58 -5.25 13.39
N SER A 115 8.69 -4.85 14.67
CA SER A 115 7.53 -4.55 15.51
C SER A 115 7.00 -3.14 15.28
N ILE A 116 5.70 -2.93 15.56
CA ILE A 116 5.08 -1.61 15.55
C ILE A 116 5.73 -0.70 16.60
N ASP A 117 6.13 -1.25 17.73
CA ASP A 117 6.83 -0.53 18.80
C ASP A 117 8.11 0.13 18.25
N ALA A 118 8.97 -0.66 17.58
CA ALA A 118 10.21 -0.15 16.97
C ALA A 118 9.98 0.86 15.85
N ALA A 119 8.89 0.71 15.09
CA ALA A 119 8.53 1.68 14.05
C ALA A 119 8.03 3.01 14.65
N MET A 120 7.24 2.95 15.72
CA MET A 120 6.75 4.13 16.43
C MET A 120 7.88 4.88 17.15
N GLU A 121 8.91 4.20 17.67
CA GLU A 121 10.11 4.85 18.22
C GLU A 121 10.84 5.70 17.16
N GLN A 122 10.84 5.28 15.90
CA GLN A 122 11.61 5.91 14.82
C GLN A 122 10.82 6.90 13.98
N ALA A 123 9.50 6.69 13.82
CA ALA A 123 8.67 7.45 12.91
C ALA A 123 7.24 7.65 13.41
N PRO A 124 7.00 8.16 14.66
CA PRO A 124 5.67 8.22 15.28
C PRO A 124 4.69 9.11 14.52
N GLN A 125 5.20 10.12 13.79
CA GLN A 125 4.35 11.10 13.12
C GLN A 125 3.75 10.60 11.80
N THR A 126 4.36 9.59 11.18
CA THR A 126 3.99 9.10 9.84
C THR A 126 3.58 7.64 9.81
N THR A 127 3.83 6.89 10.88
CA THR A 127 3.49 5.47 10.96
C THR A 127 2.02 5.28 11.31
N TRP A 128 1.29 4.57 10.43
CA TRP A 128 -0.03 4.01 10.66
C TRP A 128 0.10 2.51 10.90
N PHE A 129 -0.93 1.87 11.43
CA PHE A 129 -0.90 0.43 11.67
C PHE A 129 -2.04 -0.28 10.96
N GLN A 130 -1.71 -1.32 10.19
CA GLN A 130 -2.70 -2.15 9.51
C GLN A 130 -2.82 -3.50 10.20
N ILE A 131 -4.07 -3.92 10.44
CA ILE A 131 -4.43 -5.22 11.00
C ILE A 131 -5.36 -5.99 10.08
N TYR A 132 -5.43 -7.30 10.31
CA TYR A 132 -6.49 -8.18 9.80
C TYR A 132 -7.44 -8.53 10.96
N GLY A 133 -8.69 -8.87 10.64
CA GLY A 133 -9.49 -9.63 11.59
C GLY A 133 -8.93 -11.06 11.68
N THR A 134 -8.80 -11.57 12.88
CA THR A 134 -8.27 -12.91 13.17
C THR A 134 -9.39 -13.87 13.54
N ARG A 135 -9.16 -15.19 13.45
CA ARG A 135 -10.11 -16.21 13.93
C ARG A 135 -10.32 -16.08 15.44
N ASP A 136 -9.20 -16.01 16.19
CA ASP A 136 -9.24 -15.61 17.59
C ASP A 136 -9.27 -14.07 17.69
N THR A 137 -10.43 -13.53 17.95
CA THR A 137 -10.64 -12.08 18.09
C THR A 137 -9.81 -11.43 19.19
N ASN A 138 -9.33 -12.19 20.18
CA ASN A 138 -8.45 -11.68 21.23
C ASN A 138 -7.12 -11.17 20.66
N ILE A 139 -6.59 -11.80 19.60
CA ILE A 139 -5.38 -11.34 18.92
C ILE A 139 -5.64 -9.97 18.26
N THR A 140 -6.76 -9.83 17.52
CA THR A 140 -7.17 -8.55 16.93
C THR A 140 -7.28 -7.45 18.00
N MET A 141 -7.91 -7.77 19.13
CA MET A 141 -8.13 -6.82 20.21
C MET A 141 -6.82 -6.42 20.89
N ASP A 142 -5.89 -7.35 21.07
CA ASP A 142 -4.58 -7.05 21.65
C ASP A 142 -3.73 -6.18 20.71
N LEU A 143 -3.73 -6.44 19.39
CA LEU A 143 -3.06 -5.59 18.39
C LEU A 143 -3.62 -4.15 18.43
N ILE A 144 -4.94 -3.98 18.57
CA ILE A 144 -5.57 -2.66 18.73
C ILE A 144 -5.12 -2.00 20.04
N ARG A 145 -5.11 -2.75 21.15
CA ARG A 145 -4.66 -2.25 22.45
C ARG A 145 -3.21 -1.75 22.40
N ARG A 146 -2.31 -2.52 21.75
CA ARG A 146 -0.90 -2.12 21.54
C ARG A 146 -0.80 -0.87 20.67
N ALA A 147 -1.51 -0.82 19.54
CA ALA A 147 -1.54 0.37 18.69
C ALA A 147 -2.00 1.63 19.44
N LYS A 148 -3.02 1.48 20.30
CA LYS A 148 -3.54 2.57 21.16
C LYS A 148 -2.51 2.99 22.20
N ALA A 149 -1.83 2.06 22.87
CA ALA A 149 -0.81 2.36 23.86
C ALA A 149 0.42 3.08 23.27
N LEU A 150 0.65 2.95 21.97
CA LEU A 150 1.73 3.59 21.22
C LEU A 150 1.29 4.92 20.54
N ASP A 151 0.07 5.39 20.79
CA ASP A 151 -0.49 6.59 20.15
C ASP A 151 -0.42 6.56 18.60
N VAL A 152 -0.63 5.37 18.00
CA VAL A 152 -0.73 5.24 16.54
C VAL A 152 -1.86 6.13 16.03
N ARG A 153 -1.59 6.97 15.03
CA ARG A 153 -2.54 7.99 14.56
C ARG A 153 -3.72 7.43 13.79
N VAL A 154 -3.51 6.38 12.99
CA VAL A 154 -4.53 5.80 12.11
C VAL A 154 -4.42 4.28 12.17
N LEU A 155 -5.55 3.63 12.41
CA LEU A 155 -5.67 2.17 12.30
C LEU A 155 -6.31 1.81 10.95
N MET A 156 -5.75 0.81 10.27
CA MET A 156 -6.29 0.31 9.00
C MET A 156 -6.71 -1.15 9.14
N LEU A 157 -7.99 -1.46 8.90
CA LEU A 157 -8.50 -2.82 8.84
C LEU A 157 -8.56 -3.31 7.39
N THR A 158 -7.84 -4.38 7.08
CA THR A 158 -7.88 -5.01 5.73
C THR A 158 -8.93 -6.10 5.68
N ILE A 159 -9.85 -6.04 4.70
CA ILE A 159 -11.01 -6.92 4.60
C ILE A 159 -11.04 -7.80 3.34
N ASP A 160 -10.18 -7.55 2.37
CA ASP A 160 -10.17 -8.22 1.06
C ASP A 160 -9.38 -9.55 1.02
N THR A 161 -9.18 -10.17 2.19
CA THR A 161 -8.46 -11.44 2.33
C THR A 161 -9.30 -12.51 3.06
N PRO A 162 -10.52 -12.82 2.59
CA PRO A 162 -11.38 -13.81 3.27
C PRO A 162 -10.86 -15.24 3.10
N VAL A 163 -10.10 -15.51 2.04
CA VAL A 163 -9.50 -16.81 1.71
C VAL A 163 -8.09 -16.64 1.18
N MET A 164 -7.29 -17.73 1.23
CA MET A 164 -5.96 -17.75 0.62
C MET A 164 -6.04 -17.69 -0.90
N ALA A 165 -5.40 -16.69 -1.48
CA ALA A 165 -5.32 -16.54 -2.94
C ALA A 165 -4.31 -17.51 -3.56
N LYS A 166 -4.66 -18.06 -4.72
CA LYS A 166 -3.79 -18.96 -5.49
C LYS A 166 -2.78 -18.15 -6.30
N ARG A 167 -1.60 -17.92 -5.76
CA ARG A 167 -0.52 -17.19 -6.44
C ARG A 167 0.35 -18.19 -7.21
N GLU A 168 -0.01 -18.47 -8.46
CA GLU A 168 0.61 -19.52 -9.27
C GLU A 168 2.11 -19.31 -9.47
N ARG A 169 2.56 -18.09 -9.69
CA ARG A 169 3.98 -17.75 -9.84
C ARG A 169 4.77 -18.16 -8.59
N ASN A 170 4.23 -17.91 -7.39
CA ASN A 170 4.85 -18.32 -6.13
C ASN A 170 4.89 -19.85 -5.99
N MET A 171 3.80 -20.53 -6.35
CA MET A 171 3.75 -22.00 -6.32
C MET A 171 4.79 -22.63 -7.25
N ARG A 172 4.93 -22.12 -8.47
CA ARG A 172 5.93 -22.59 -9.45
C ARG A 172 7.37 -22.35 -8.96
N ASN A 173 7.61 -21.28 -8.20
CA ASN A 173 8.95 -20.95 -7.68
C ASN A 173 9.28 -21.61 -6.35
N GLY A 174 8.34 -22.36 -5.76
CA GLY A 174 8.54 -23.04 -4.48
C GLY A 174 8.36 -22.16 -3.25
N PHE A 175 7.80 -20.95 -3.40
CA PHE A 175 7.42 -20.10 -2.26
C PHE A 175 6.17 -20.68 -1.59
N ARG A 176 6.39 -21.43 -0.52
CA ARG A 176 5.34 -22.08 0.28
C ARG A 176 5.73 -22.13 1.75
N ARG A 177 4.79 -22.41 2.61
CA ARG A 177 5.01 -22.61 4.05
C ARG A 177 4.88 -24.11 4.40
N PRO A 178 5.81 -24.68 5.16
CA PRO A 178 7.17 -24.18 5.38
C PRO A 178 7.96 -24.14 4.07
N MET A 179 8.93 -23.21 3.96
CA MET A 179 9.78 -23.12 2.78
C MET A 179 10.72 -24.32 2.71
N LYS A 180 10.61 -25.11 1.62
CA LYS A 180 11.49 -26.26 1.40
C LYS A 180 12.74 -25.82 0.62
N MET A 181 13.91 -26.15 1.15
CA MET A 181 15.20 -25.87 0.51
C MET A 181 15.47 -26.88 -0.61
N THR A 182 14.78 -26.72 -1.74
CA THR A 182 15.01 -27.54 -2.95
C THR A 182 16.30 -27.11 -3.65
N PRO A 183 16.92 -27.97 -4.49
CA PRO A 183 18.08 -27.56 -5.30
C PRO A 183 17.85 -26.27 -6.11
N SER A 184 16.64 -26.07 -6.63
CA SER A 184 16.27 -24.85 -7.35
C SER A 184 16.31 -23.62 -6.44
N VAL A 185 15.76 -23.68 -5.20
CA VAL A 185 15.79 -22.57 -4.24
C VAL A 185 17.22 -22.26 -3.81
N ILE A 186 18.05 -23.29 -3.59
CA ILE A 186 19.48 -23.12 -3.25
C ILE A 186 20.22 -22.40 -4.38
N LEU A 187 20.05 -22.85 -5.64
CA LEU A 187 20.69 -22.22 -6.81
C LEU A 187 20.23 -20.77 -7.00
N GLN A 188 18.95 -20.47 -6.76
CA GLN A 188 18.46 -19.09 -6.79
C GLN A 188 19.16 -18.22 -5.73
N GLY A 189 19.34 -18.73 -4.51
CA GLY A 189 20.10 -18.05 -3.45
C GLY A 189 21.55 -17.82 -3.85
N LEU A 190 22.25 -18.86 -4.32
CA LEU A 190 23.63 -18.76 -4.77
C LEU A 190 23.82 -17.76 -5.92
N SER A 191 22.82 -17.59 -6.78
CA SER A 191 22.85 -16.59 -7.87
C SER A 191 22.74 -15.14 -7.36
N ARG A 192 22.44 -14.93 -6.08
CA ARG A 192 22.25 -13.61 -5.43
C ARG A 192 23.02 -13.52 -4.10
N PRO A 193 24.37 -13.59 -4.13
CA PRO A 193 25.16 -13.73 -2.91
C PRO A 193 24.98 -12.58 -1.93
N ALA A 194 24.82 -11.34 -2.39
CA ALA A 194 24.59 -10.19 -1.53
C ALA A 194 23.28 -10.26 -0.74
N TRP A 195 22.20 -10.82 -1.33
CA TRP A 195 20.96 -11.06 -0.63
C TRP A 195 21.11 -12.25 0.33
N THR A 196 21.66 -13.36 -0.15
CA THR A 196 21.81 -14.58 0.63
C THR A 196 22.65 -14.40 1.88
N LEU A 197 23.79 -13.70 1.77
CA LEU A 197 24.63 -13.42 2.93
C LEU A 197 23.90 -12.58 3.98
N ARG A 198 23.15 -11.56 3.58
CA ARG A 198 22.36 -10.76 4.51
C ARG A 198 21.22 -11.55 5.15
N TYR A 199 20.56 -12.39 4.37
CA TYR A 199 19.48 -13.26 4.83
C TYR A 199 19.99 -14.24 5.91
N LEU A 200 21.10 -14.92 5.64
CA LEU A 200 21.72 -15.87 6.57
C LEU A 200 22.30 -15.20 7.81
N ALA A 201 22.95 -14.04 7.66
CA ALA A 201 23.51 -13.27 8.77
C ALA A 201 22.45 -12.81 9.80
N LYS A 202 21.16 -12.81 9.41
CA LYS A 202 20.04 -12.46 10.29
C LYS A 202 19.21 -13.68 10.70
N GLY A 203 19.77 -14.89 10.56
CA GLY A 203 19.13 -16.13 11.01
C GLY A 203 18.16 -16.76 10.02
N GLY A 204 18.13 -16.30 8.77
CA GLY A 204 17.30 -16.88 7.70
C GLY A 204 15.87 -16.33 7.70
N ILE A 205 14.86 -17.19 7.92
CA ILE A 205 13.45 -16.81 7.86
C ILE A 205 13.15 -15.70 8.87
N PRO A 206 12.68 -14.51 8.43
CA PRO A 206 12.44 -13.40 9.34
C PRO A 206 11.23 -13.67 10.23
N MET A 207 11.35 -13.29 11.50
CA MET A 207 10.27 -13.32 12.49
C MET A 207 9.23 -12.25 12.13
N MET A 208 7.94 -12.55 12.30
CA MET A 208 6.88 -11.55 12.33
C MET A 208 6.69 -11.05 13.77
N GLU A 209 7.43 -9.99 14.15
CA GLU A 209 7.56 -9.58 15.55
C GLU A 209 6.23 -9.13 16.18
N ASN A 210 5.28 -8.62 15.41
CA ASN A 210 3.96 -8.29 15.95
C ASN A 210 3.13 -9.52 16.34
N TRP A 211 3.46 -10.70 15.76
CA TRP A 211 2.76 -11.96 16.00
C TRP A 211 3.48 -12.87 17.00
N ARG A 212 4.77 -12.63 17.25
CA ARG A 212 5.59 -13.42 18.16
C ARG A 212 4.96 -13.62 19.54
N PRO A 213 4.32 -12.61 20.19
CA PRO A 213 3.74 -12.77 21.51
C PRO A 213 2.64 -13.83 21.60
N TYR A 214 1.98 -14.18 20.47
CA TYR A 214 0.85 -15.10 20.42
C TYR A 214 1.26 -16.55 20.12
N ALA A 215 2.50 -16.78 19.70
CA ALA A 215 2.98 -18.12 19.31
C ALA A 215 3.60 -18.93 20.48
N GLY A 216 3.64 -18.35 21.68
CA GLY A 216 4.22 -18.99 22.86
C GLY A 216 5.71 -18.75 23.03
N GLU A 217 6.20 -19.08 24.23
CA GLU A 217 7.60 -18.90 24.58
C GLU A 217 8.51 -19.83 23.76
N GLY A 218 9.61 -19.30 23.23
CA GLY A 218 10.56 -20.07 22.40
C GLY A 218 10.10 -20.33 20.96
N ALA A 219 8.96 -19.80 20.51
CA ALA A 219 8.46 -20.01 19.16
C ALA A 219 9.47 -19.55 18.09
N THR A 220 9.64 -20.39 17.07
CA THR A 220 10.47 -20.08 15.90
C THR A 220 9.73 -19.20 14.90
N ALA A 221 10.45 -18.63 13.91
CA ALA A 221 9.82 -17.86 12.83
C ALA A 221 8.80 -18.69 12.02
N ASN A 222 9.01 -20.01 11.90
CA ASN A 222 8.04 -20.89 11.25
C ASN A 222 6.77 -21.05 12.09
N ASP A 223 6.89 -21.24 13.41
CA ASP A 223 5.74 -21.38 14.30
C ASP A 223 4.87 -20.11 14.27
N VAL A 224 5.50 -18.94 14.28
CA VAL A 224 4.80 -17.65 14.16
C VAL A 224 4.14 -17.49 12.77
N ALA A 225 4.81 -17.93 11.71
CA ALA A 225 4.26 -17.88 10.36
C ALA A 225 3.08 -18.86 10.19
N ASP A 226 3.14 -20.03 10.83
CA ASP A 226 2.06 -21.03 10.81
C ASP A 226 0.86 -20.52 11.61
N LEU A 227 1.08 -19.93 12.80
CA LEU A 227 0.03 -19.26 13.56
C LEU A 227 -0.64 -18.16 12.73
N PHE A 228 0.13 -17.25 12.14
CA PHE A 228 -0.42 -16.21 11.26
C PHE A 228 -1.24 -16.82 10.13
N GLY A 229 -0.77 -17.90 9.49
CA GLY A 229 -1.48 -18.59 8.42
C GLY A 229 -2.74 -19.33 8.86
N THR A 230 -2.84 -19.69 10.14
CA THR A 230 -4.05 -20.30 10.75
C THR A 230 -5.08 -19.22 11.09
N GLU A 231 -4.63 -18.10 11.64
CA GLU A 231 -5.48 -16.99 12.07
C GLU A 231 -5.96 -16.11 10.92
N THR A 232 -5.13 -15.97 9.87
CA THR A 232 -5.43 -15.16 8.69
C THR A 232 -5.17 -15.95 7.40
N PRO A 233 -6.14 -16.09 6.50
CA PRO A 233 -7.44 -15.41 6.45
C PRO A 233 -8.42 -15.92 7.51
N ALA A 234 -9.34 -15.04 7.91
CA ALA A 234 -10.46 -15.38 8.79
C ALA A 234 -11.76 -15.34 7.97
N PRO A 235 -12.26 -16.50 7.47
CA PRO A 235 -13.47 -16.54 6.64
C PRO A 235 -14.74 -16.05 7.34
N ALA A 236 -14.72 -16.08 8.69
CA ALA A 236 -15.81 -15.55 9.52
C ALA A 236 -15.66 -14.04 9.81
N GLN A 237 -14.78 -13.34 9.13
CA GLN A 237 -14.67 -11.88 9.23
C GLN A 237 -15.92 -11.23 8.61
N THR A 238 -16.83 -10.80 9.47
CA THR A 238 -18.10 -10.17 9.11
C THR A 238 -18.11 -8.69 9.50
N TRP A 239 -19.21 -8.02 9.22
CA TRP A 239 -19.44 -6.65 9.65
C TRP A 239 -19.36 -6.47 11.18
N ASP A 240 -19.60 -7.52 11.95
CA ASP A 240 -19.47 -7.48 13.41
C ASP A 240 -18.02 -7.30 13.84
N VAL A 241 -17.05 -7.79 13.07
CA VAL A 241 -15.63 -7.51 13.29
C VAL A 241 -15.33 -6.02 13.12
N LEU A 242 -15.89 -5.38 12.09
CA LEU A 242 -15.73 -3.92 11.92
C LEU A 242 -16.34 -3.13 13.08
N LYS A 243 -17.54 -3.52 13.55
CA LYS A 243 -18.17 -2.92 14.75
C LYS A 243 -17.29 -3.08 15.99
N LEU A 244 -16.74 -4.29 16.17
CA LEU A 244 -15.85 -4.59 17.30
C LEU A 244 -14.59 -3.71 17.25
N VAL A 245 -13.94 -3.64 16.09
CA VAL A 245 -12.75 -2.79 15.85
C VAL A 245 -13.09 -1.32 16.11
N ARG A 246 -14.20 -0.81 15.56
CA ARG A 246 -14.63 0.59 15.77
C ARG A 246 -14.85 0.91 17.24
N LYS A 247 -15.49 0.00 17.98
CA LYS A 247 -15.73 0.19 19.43
C LYS A 247 -14.42 0.24 20.22
N ALA A 248 -13.41 -0.53 19.81
CA ALA A 248 -12.13 -0.61 20.51
C ALA A 248 -11.18 0.53 20.14
N TRP A 249 -11.28 1.05 18.91
CA TRP A 249 -10.39 2.07 18.38
C TRP A 249 -11.10 3.43 18.30
N PRO A 250 -10.74 4.42 19.13
CA PRO A 250 -11.40 5.73 19.15
C PRO A 250 -10.87 6.70 18.09
N GLY A 251 -9.68 6.45 17.53
CA GLY A 251 -9.03 7.29 16.52
C GLY A 251 -9.54 7.04 15.10
N PRO A 252 -8.94 7.66 14.10
CA PRO A 252 -9.27 7.42 12.70
C PRO A 252 -9.15 5.95 12.31
N LEU A 253 -10.22 5.39 11.73
CA LEU A 253 -10.33 4.01 11.26
C LEU A 253 -10.52 3.99 9.75
N VAL A 254 -9.59 3.35 9.05
CA VAL A 254 -9.62 3.19 7.60
C VAL A 254 -9.91 1.73 7.25
N VAL A 255 -10.85 1.47 6.34
CA VAL A 255 -11.12 0.11 5.84
C VAL A 255 -10.50 -0.05 4.47
N LYS A 256 -9.64 -1.07 4.32
CA LYS A 256 -8.90 -1.34 3.07
C LYS A 256 -9.46 -2.58 2.35
N GLY A 257 -9.60 -2.47 1.01
CA GLY A 257 -10.04 -3.59 0.18
C GLY A 257 -11.48 -3.47 -0.31
N VAL A 258 -12.05 -2.26 -0.27
CA VAL A 258 -13.42 -1.98 -0.70
C VAL A 258 -13.43 -1.67 -2.20
N LEU A 259 -14.33 -2.35 -2.95
CA LEU A 259 -14.58 -2.13 -4.38
C LEU A 259 -16.06 -1.95 -4.68
N HIS A 260 -16.97 -2.35 -3.79
CA HIS A 260 -18.41 -2.21 -4.01
C HIS A 260 -18.93 -0.92 -3.34
N PRO A 261 -19.72 -0.08 -4.01
CA PRO A 261 -20.24 1.16 -3.44
C PRO A 261 -21.14 0.94 -2.22
N ASP A 262 -21.94 -0.13 -2.20
CA ASP A 262 -22.77 -0.45 -1.04
C ASP A 262 -21.94 -0.84 0.19
N ASP A 263 -20.81 -1.53 -0.01
CA ASP A 263 -19.87 -1.81 1.08
C ASP A 263 -19.20 -0.54 1.59
N ALA A 264 -18.92 0.43 0.70
CA ALA A 264 -18.40 1.73 1.08
C ALA A 264 -19.41 2.50 1.94
N LEU A 265 -20.69 2.52 1.54
CA LEU A 265 -21.77 3.12 2.34
C LEU A 265 -21.92 2.44 3.70
N LYS A 266 -21.84 1.11 3.73
CA LYS A 266 -21.93 0.36 4.97
C LYS A 266 -20.74 0.58 5.91
N CYS A 267 -19.52 0.74 5.37
CA CYS A 267 -18.35 1.16 6.15
C CYS A 267 -18.58 2.54 6.80
N LEU A 268 -19.12 3.48 6.02
CA LEU A 268 -19.47 4.82 6.53
C LEU A 268 -20.50 4.75 7.66
N GLU A 269 -21.59 3.99 7.49
CA GLU A 269 -22.63 3.78 8.51
C GLU A 269 -22.07 3.16 9.80
N MET A 270 -21.05 2.32 9.68
CA MET A 270 -20.35 1.69 10.79
C MET A 270 -19.27 2.56 11.43
N GLY A 271 -19.12 3.81 10.98
CA GLY A 271 -18.22 4.79 11.57
C GLY A 271 -16.77 4.66 11.14
N ALA A 272 -16.50 4.11 9.94
CA ALA A 272 -15.19 4.24 9.32
C ALA A 272 -14.97 5.69 8.88
N ASP A 273 -13.77 6.22 9.15
CA ASP A 273 -13.40 7.59 8.80
C ASP A 273 -12.86 7.68 7.36
N GLY A 274 -12.42 6.56 6.81
CA GLY A 274 -11.94 6.49 5.43
C GLY A 274 -11.89 5.08 4.85
N LEU A 275 -11.67 5.03 3.54
CA LEU A 275 -11.49 3.80 2.78
C LEU A 275 -10.20 3.82 1.99
N VAL A 276 -9.61 2.63 1.75
CA VAL A 276 -8.70 2.42 0.63
C VAL A 276 -9.44 1.61 -0.42
N VAL A 277 -9.75 2.25 -1.55
CA VAL A 277 -10.28 1.56 -2.75
C VAL A 277 -9.15 0.70 -3.31
N SER A 278 -9.32 -0.62 -3.25
CA SER A 278 -8.20 -1.55 -3.42
C SER A 278 -8.67 -2.92 -3.90
N ASN A 279 -7.91 -3.54 -4.80
CA ASN A 279 -7.99 -4.97 -5.12
C ASN A 279 -6.73 -5.73 -4.65
N HIS A 280 -6.10 -5.22 -3.57
CA HIS A 280 -4.88 -5.80 -3.01
C HIS A 280 -3.71 -5.89 -4.01
N GLY A 281 -3.66 -4.95 -4.95
CA GLY A 281 -2.64 -4.97 -6.00
C GLY A 281 -2.77 -6.12 -6.99
N GLY A 282 -3.98 -6.66 -7.22
CA GLY A 282 -4.22 -7.82 -8.09
C GLY A 282 -3.71 -9.13 -7.49
N ARG A 283 -3.77 -9.28 -6.17
CA ARG A 283 -3.21 -10.44 -5.43
C ARG A 283 -4.27 -11.33 -4.80
N GLN A 284 -5.57 -11.02 -4.91
CA GLN A 284 -6.68 -11.72 -4.26
C GLN A 284 -7.67 -12.31 -5.25
N LEU A 285 -8.34 -11.53 -6.06
CA LEU A 285 -9.30 -11.95 -7.07
C LEU A 285 -8.86 -11.43 -8.45
N ASP A 286 -8.46 -12.33 -9.35
CA ASP A 286 -7.94 -11.94 -10.67
C ASP A 286 -8.99 -11.28 -11.57
N SER A 287 -10.27 -11.59 -11.35
CA SER A 287 -11.40 -11.01 -12.08
C SER A 287 -11.92 -9.70 -11.47
N ALA A 288 -11.35 -9.22 -10.37
CA ALA A 288 -11.79 -7.97 -9.74
C ALA A 288 -11.55 -6.76 -10.67
N PRO A 289 -12.41 -5.72 -10.63
CA PRO A 289 -12.17 -4.48 -11.34
C PRO A 289 -10.91 -3.77 -10.84
N ALA A 290 -10.36 -2.87 -11.65
CA ALA A 290 -9.30 -2.01 -11.18
C ALA A 290 -9.86 -0.95 -10.20
N PRO A 291 -9.13 -0.63 -9.11
CA PRO A 291 -9.55 0.41 -8.18
C PRO A 291 -9.79 1.77 -8.84
N MET A 292 -9.03 2.12 -9.89
CA MET A 292 -9.23 3.35 -10.67
C MET A 292 -10.59 3.41 -11.38
N ASP A 293 -11.16 2.26 -11.75
CA ASP A 293 -12.50 2.20 -12.37
C ASP A 293 -13.60 2.35 -11.30
N MET A 294 -13.34 1.88 -10.07
CA MET A 294 -14.31 1.92 -8.98
C MET A 294 -14.25 3.20 -8.15
N LEU A 295 -13.13 3.91 -8.19
CA LEU A 295 -12.93 5.13 -7.40
C LEU A 295 -14.03 6.19 -7.65
N PRO A 296 -14.36 6.59 -8.89
CA PRO A 296 -15.40 7.60 -9.13
C PRO A 296 -16.78 7.11 -8.64
N VAL A 297 -17.10 5.83 -8.83
CA VAL A 297 -18.39 5.26 -8.39
C VAL A 297 -18.51 5.29 -6.86
N ILE A 298 -17.42 4.97 -6.15
CA ILE A 298 -17.39 5.01 -4.69
C ILE A 298 -17.38 6.47 -4.19
N ALA A 299 -16.66 7.36 -4.87
CA ALA A 299 -16.63 8.78 -4.51
C ALA A 299 -18.02 9.42 -4.59
N ASP A 300 -18.77 9.12 -5.65
CA ASP A 300 -20.16 9.57 -5.82
C ASP A 300 -21.06 8.98 -4.71
N ALA A 301 -20.94 7.70 -4.42
CA ALA A 301 -21.76 7.04 -3.39
C ALA A 301 -21.52 7.62 -1.98
N VAL A 302 -20.26 7.83 -1.58
CA VAL A 302 -19.96 8.37 -0.25
C VAL A 302 -20.17 9.89 -0.17
N GLY A 303 -20.17 10.62 -1.29
CA GLY A 303 -20.50 12.04 -1.37
C GLY A 303 -19.65 12.93 -0.46
N GLY A 304 -18.34 12.69 -0.36
CA GLY A 304 -17.42 13.47 0.47
C GLY A 304 -17.54 13.27 1.99
N ARG A 305 -18.42 12.34 2.44
CA ARG A 305 -18.67 12.08 3.87
C ARG A 305 -17.56 11.30 4.58
N MET A 306 -16.60 10.75 3.83
CA MET A 306 -15.40 10.09 4.36
C MET A 306 -14.21 10.32 3.42
N GLU A 307 -12.99 10.16 3.95
CA GLU A 307 -11.78 10.29 3.15
C GLU A 307 -11.54 9.02 2.32
N LEU A 308 -11.30 9.21 1.02
CA LEU A 308 -10.98 8.11 0.11
C LEU A 308 -9.48 8.09 -0.19
N LEU A 309 -8.87 6.95 0.05
CA LEU A 309 -7.54 6.61 -0.41
C LEU A 309 -7.66 5.55 -1.50
N ILE A 310 -6.61 5.40 -2.30
CA ILE A 310 -6.56 4.38 -3.35
C ILE A 310 -5.20 3.73 -3.40
N ASP A 311 -5.15 2.44 -3.71
CA ASP A 311 -3.91 1.75 -4.07
C ASP A 311 -4.05 0.96 -5.37
N SER A 312 -3.08 0.16 -5.70
CA SER A 312 -2.99 -0.72 -6.87
C SER A 312 -2.62 -0.01 -8.18
N GLY A 313 -1.49 -0.41 -8.72
CA GLY A 313 -1.07 -0.05 -10.07
C GLY A 313 -0.17 1.18 -10.19
N PHE A 314 -0.02 2.02 -9.21
CA PHE A 314 0.76 3.26 -9.26
C PHE A 314 2.23 3.07 -9.64
N ARG A 315 2.72 3.84 -10.65
CA ARG A 315 4.11 3.85 -11.12
C ARG A 315 4.62 5.24 -11.46
N ARG A 316 3.75 6.22 -11.70
CA ARG A 316 4.08 7.56 -12.15
C ARG A 316 3.41 8.63 -11.28
N GLY A 317 4.00 9.83 -11.23
CA GLY A 317 3.36 10.98 -10.57
C GLY A 317 2.02 11.37 -11.22
N SER A 318 1.86 11.15 -12.52
CA SER A 318 0.58 11.35 -13.24
C SER A 318 -0.52 10.39 -12.79
N ASP A 319 -0.17 9.17 -12.32
CA ASP A 319 -1.16 8.25 -11.78
C ASP A 319 -1.79 8.82 -10.49
N ILE A 320 -0.96 9.49 -9.65
CA ILE A 320 -1.44 10.18 -8.44
C ILE A 320 -2.41 11.30 -8.83
N ALA A 321 -2.01 12.17 -9.77
CA ALA A 321 -2.86 13.28 -10.23
C ALA A 321 -4.23 12.81 -10.71
N LYS A 322 -4.27 11.73 -11.53
CA LYS A 322 -5.53 11.15 -12.02
C LYS A 322 -6.41 10.65 -10.89
N ALA A 323 -5.83 9.98 -9.90
CA ALA A 323 -6.58 9.48 -8.75
C ALA A 323 -7.16 10.62 -7.90
N LEU A 324 -6.41 11.71 -7.71
CA LEU A 324 -6.90 12.89 -6.98
C LEU A 324 -8.07 13.54 -7.72
N CYS A 325 -7.97 13.67 -9.05
CA CYS A 325 -9.07 14.18 -9.89
C CYS A 325 -10.35 13.35 -9.81
N LEU A 326 -10.24 12.04 -9.50
CA LEU A 326 -11.37 11.13 -9.35
C LEU A 326 -11.89 11.03 -7.90
N GLY A 327 -11.41 11.90 -6.99
CA GLY A 327 -11.92 12.00 -5.64
C GLY A 327 -11.08 11.34 -4.55
N ALA A 328 -9.93 10.75 -4.87
CA ALA A 328 -9.01 10.29 -3.83
C ALA A 328 -8.34 11.48 -3.11
N LYS A 329 -8.11 11.37 -1.80
CA LYS A 329 -7.31 12.32 -1.02
C LYS A 329 -5.81 11.99 -1.07
N ALA A 330 -5.48 10.71 -1.23
CA ALA A 330 -4.09 10.27 -1.40
C ALA A 330 -4.01 8.89 -2.07
N ALA A 331 -2.86 8.61 -2.70
CA ALA A 331 -2.51 7.32 -3.27
C ALA A 331 -1.53 6.56 -2.38
N LEU A 332 -1.73 5.25 -2.21
CA LEU A 332 -0.80 4.38 -1.51
C LEU A 332 -0.13 3.42 -2.52
N PHE A 333 1.16 3.15 -2.34
CA PHE A 333 1.86 2.23 -3.22
C PHE A 333 2.70 1.20 -2.45
N GLY A 334 2.57 -0.07 -2.81
CA GLY A 334 3.30 -1.18 -2.21
C GLY A 334 4.55 -1.55 -3.00
N ARG A 335 4.37 -2.15 -4.19
CA ARG A 335 5.49 -2.66 -5.00
C ARG A 335 6.61 -1.65 -5.24
N PRO A 336 6.35 -0.37 -5.58
CA PRO A 336 7.40 0.63 -5.74
C PRO A 336 8.30 0.77 -4.52
N ALA A 337 7.71 0.91 -3.33
CA ALA A 337 8.44 1.04 -2.08
C ALA A 337 9.25 -0.24 -1.76
N MET A 338 8.65 -1.41 -2.03
CA MET A 338 9.31 -2.69 -1.83
C MET A 338 10.48 -2.90 -2.79
N PHE A 339 10.35 -2.51 -4.05
CA PHE A 339 11.49 -2.53 -5.00
C PHE A 339 12.61 -1.63 -4.50
N GLY A 340 12.28 -0.44 -4.01
CA GLY A 340 13.26 0.51 -3.48
C GLY A 340 14.02 -0.07 -2.29
N VAL A 341 13.31 -0.50 -1.25
CA VAL A 341 13.93 -1.04 -0.04
C VAL A 341 14.72 -2.31 -0.32
N ALA A 342 14.23 -3.20 -1.17
CA ALA A 342 14.94 -4.42 -1.57
C ALA A 342 16.27 -4.08 -2.26
N ALA A 343 16.24 -3.21 -3.28
CA ALA A 343 17.42 -2.87 -4.07
C ALA A 343 18.44 -2.04 -3.30
N GLY A 344 18.00 -1.03 -2.55
CA GLY A 344 18.88 0.00 -1.97
C GLY A 344 18.71 0.26 -0.47
N GLY A 345 17.89 -0.53 0.25
CA GLY A 345 17.57 -0.24 1.65
C GLY A 345 16.84 1.09 1.79
N GLU A 346 17.10 1.82 2.86
CA GLU A 346 16.48 3.13 3.10
C GLU A 346 16.73 4.13 1.97
N ALA A 347 17.95 4.19 1.43
CA ALA A 347 18.26 5.06 0.30
C ALA A 347 17.44 4.72 -0.95
N GLY A 348 17.15 3.43 -1.19
CA GLY A 348 16.27 2.98 -2.26
C GLY A 348 14.81 3.35 -2.03
N ALA A 349 14.30 3.22 -0.81
CA ALA A 349 12.97 3.69 -0.42
C ALA A 349 12.83 5.20 -0.59
N CYS A 350 13.81 5.98 -0.11
CA CYS A 350 13.87 7.43 -0.30
C CYS A 350 13.87 7.80 -1.79
N LYS A 351 14.62 7.08 -2.63
CA LYS A 351 14.67 7.33 -4.07
C LYS A 351 13.31 7.14 -4.74
N VAL A 352 12.56 6.11 -4.32
CA VAL A 352 11.18 5.89 -4.82
C VAL A 352 10.26 7.05 -4.44
N LEU A 353 10.28 7.48 -3.18
CA LEU A 353 9.47 8.62 -2.72
C LEU A 353 9.86 9.91 -3.45
N ASP A 354 11.16 10.12 -3.69
CA ASP A 354 11.67 11.27 -4.43
C ASP A 354 11.20 11.28 -5.90
N ILE A 355 11.22 10.12 -6.58
CA ILE A 355 10.70 9.98 -7.94
C ILE A 355 9.22 10.38 -7.99
N PHE A 356 8.37 9.84 -7.12
CA PHE A 356 6.96 10.21 -7.09
C PHE A 356 6.75 11.69 -6.78
N ARG A 357 7.49 12.25 -5.82
CA ARG A 357 7.42 13.66 -5.45
C ARG A 357 7.80 14.57 -6.62
N GLN A 358 8.91 14.27 -7.31
CA GLN A 358 9.37 15.04 -8.46
C GLN A 358 8.40 14.93 -9.63
N GLU A 359 7.99 13.71 -10.01
CA GLU A 359 7.04 13.51 -11.12
C GLU A 359 5.70 14.17 -10.84
N PHE A 360 5.17 14.09 -9.61
CA PHE A 360 3.92 14.74 -9.25
C PHE A 360 4.07 16.26 -9.27
N SER A 361 5.18 16.84 -8.82
CA SER A 361 5.47 18.27 -8.95
C SER A 361 5.49 18.74 -10.39
N LEU A 362 6.09 17.94 -11.30
CA LEU A 362 6.10 18.24 -12.73
C LEU A 362 4.67 18.22 -13.32
N VAL A 363 3.87 17.23 -12.92
CA VAL A 363 2.47 17.16 -13.35
C VAL A 363 1.68 18.37 -12.85
N MET A 364 1.80 18.74 -11.58
CA MET A 364 1.15 19.95 -11.04
C MET A 364 1.52 21.19 -11.88
N GLY A 365 2.81 21.37 -12.20
CA GLY A 365 3.25 22.48 -13.03
C GLY A 365 2.63 22.48 -14.43
N GLN A 366 2.55 21.32 -15.07
CA GLN A 366 1.90 21.19 -16.40
C GLN A 366 0.39 21.40 -16.34
N MET A 367 -0.24 21.06 -15.23
CA MET A 367 -1.68 21.24 -15.00
C MET A 367 -2.04 22.67 -14.57
N GLY A 368 -1.06 23.53 -14.28
CA GLY A 368 -1.30 24.85 -13.72
C GLY A 368 -1.76 24.82 -12.26
N TRP A 369 -1.44 23.76 -11.52
CA TRP A 369 -1.80 23.63 -10.11
C TRP A 369 -0.73 24.18 -9.19
N THR A 370 -1.13 25.02 -8.24
CA THR A 370 -0.29 25.51 -7.14
C THR A 370 -0.49 24.73 -5.84
N GLU A 371 -1.61 24.02 -5.71
CA GLU A 371 -1.96 23.19 -4.58
C GLU A 371 -2.75 21.93 -5.00
N VAL A 372 -2.75 20.92 -4.13
CA VAL A 372 -3.39 19.62 -4.38
C VAL A 372 -4.91 19.74 -4.51
N GLY A 373 -5.51 20.68 -3.79
CA GLY A 373 -6.97 20.91 -3.80
C GLY A 373 -7.56 21.34 -5.15
N GLN A 374 -6.71 21.72 -6.12
CA GLN A 374 -7.14 22.09 -7.46
C GLN A 374 -7.38 20.88 -8.38
N ALA A 375 -7.05 19.65 -7.90
CA ALA A 375 -7.37 18.43 -8.65
C ALA A 375 -8.87 18.15 -8.56
N GLY A 376 -9.54 18.12 -9.71
CA GLY A 376 -10.97 17.84 -9.82
C GLY A 376 -11.32 17.10 -11.11
N PRO A 377 -12.56 16.62 -11.25
CA PRO A 377 -13.03 15.87 -12.43
C PRO A 377 -12.91 16.65 -13.74
N ASP A 378 -13.02 17.97 -13.69
CA ASP A 378 -12.86 18.90 -14.82
C ASP A 378 -11.43 18.93 -15.40
N CYS A 379 -10.46 18.41 -14.63
CA CYS A 379 -9.08 18.26 -15.05
C CYS A 379 -8.83 16.98 -15.86
N LEU A 380 -9.87 16.16 -16.12
CA LEU A 380 -9.76 14.87 -16.80
C LEU A 380 -10.62 14.79 -18.06
N LEU A 381 -10.06 14.15 -19.08
CA LEU A 381 -10.81 13.55 -20.19
C LEU A 381 -10.92 12.05 -19.94
N ASP A 382 -12.15 11.55 -19.79
CA ASP A 382 -12.44 10.12 -19.75
C ASP A 382 -12.62 9.59 -21.18
N LEU A 383 -11.69 8.78 -21.65
CA LEU A 383 -11.75 8.21 -23.02
C LEU A 383 -12.90 7.22 -23.23
N ALA A 384 -13.47 6.67 -22.16
CA ALA A 384 -14.66 5.82 -22.25
C ALA A 384 -15.95 6.64 -22.35
N ASN A 385 -15.92 7.94 -21.99
CA ASN A 385 -17.04 8.85 -22.09
C ASN A 385 -16.58 10.29 -22.47
N PRO A 386 -16.01 10.49 -23.67
CA PRO A 386 -15.36 11.74 -24.06
C PRO A 386 -16.33 12.93 -24.23
N LEU A 387 -17.64 12.67 -24.28
CA LEU A 387 -18.68 13.70 -24.49
C LEU A 387 -19.43 14.07 -23.20
N ALA A 388 -19.05 13.53 -22.05
CA ALA A 388 -19.59 14.00 -20.78
C ALA A 388 -19.17 15.46 -20.59
N PRO A 389 -20.13 16.45 -20.54
CA PRO A 389 -19.75 17.84 -20.39
C PRO A 389 -18.99 18.04 -19.08
N ALA A 390 -17.90 18.80 -19.14
CA ALA A 390 -17.41 19.43 -17.93
C ALA A 390 -18.61 20.11 -17.28
N ARG A 391 -18.95 19.71 -16.04
CA ARG A 391 -20.04 20.37 -15.31
C ARG A 391 -19.60 21.81 -15.05
N HIS A 392 -20.01 22.70 -15.92
CA HIS A 392 -19.96 24.13 -15.69
C HIS A 392 -21.17 24.51 -14.83
N ASP A 393 -21.11 24.19 -13.56
CA ASP A 393 -21.98 24.79 -12.55
C ASP A 393 -21.14 25.83 -11.81
N ASP A 394 -20.95 26.97 -12.44
CA ASP A 394 -20.78 28.25 -11.78
C ASP A 394 -21.21 29.37 -12.70
N PRO A 395 -22.25 30.14 -12.32
CA PRO A 395 -22.52 31.39 -13.02
C PRO A 395 -21.41 32.38 -12.69
N VAL A 396 -20.75 32.88 -13.73
CA VAL A 396 -19.87 34.05 -13.64
C VAL A 396 -20.68 35.16 -13.03
N SER A 397 -20.36 35.55 -11.81
CA SER A 397 -20.77 36.81 -11.22
C SER A 397 -19.56 37.58 -10.73
#